data_fd522382599f06d0d016e506570a6027
#
_entry.id   fd522382599f06d0d016e506570a6027
#
_cell.length_a   1.000
_cell.length_b   1.000
_cell.length_c   1.000
_cell.angle_alpha   90.00
_cell.angle_beta   90.00
_cell.angle_gamma   90.00
#
_symmetry.space_group_name_H-M   'P 1'
#
loop_
_entity.id
_entity.type
_entity.pdbx_description
1 polymer ?
#
loop_
_entity_poly.entity_id
_entity_poly.type
_entity_poly.pdbx_seq_one_letter_code
_entity_poly.pdbx_strand_id
1 'polypeptide(L)'
;MCGIFTVYEGAYQWDSLEHSFNNISYRGPDSSSYIHINNKVIMAFHRLAIMGISDSGNQPMKHPNDESLTLICNGEIYNYKSLAEKYGFNLLTGSDCEIILHLFKEIGIAKTIDQLDGVFMFTIYDEANDILYAGRDPMGVRPGFIAGGENGTFISSEAKSLIKFSNDIIQFPPGSWWSSTNPDKFERYFYYDLNKPSSDDENVILENIKSFLTEAVVKRLMSEREIGCLLSGGLDSSLIASIVSKYYIGEKLNTFSIGIEGSVDLKYAQVVADFIQSNHHSIQISEKDFLDAIETVIYNIESYDTTTVRASVGNYLVSKYIKENTDCKVIFNGDGSDEVCCGYLYLRNAPNSNELQLESEKLVKELHIYDVLRSDRSISSNGLEARTPFLDKKFVKYYLSIPAELKTFNSNNKIEKDLLRKAFDDNTFLPKDVLWRRKVAFSDGVSSQKKSWHKIIQEYVDQKITDREFSNAPSLMPHCTPLLKESYYYRKIFENFFPNSAKLIPHFWMPKWS
;
A
#
# COMPACT_ATOMS: atom_id res chain seq x y z
N MET A 1 4.53 -0.70 -10.00
CA MET A 1 5.34 -0.35 -8.79
C MET A 1 6.74 -0.86 -8.99
N CYS A 2 7.71 0.01 -8.81
CA CYS A 2 9.12 -0.32 -9.07
C CYS A 2 9.79 -1.01 -7.89
N GLY A 3 10.98 -1.56 -8.11
CA GLY A 3 11.86 -2.08 -7.08
C GLY A 3 13.11 -1.21 -6.98
N ILE A 4 13.42 -0.67 -5.80
CA ILE A 4 14.66 0.05 -5.52
C ILE A 4 15.58 -0.78 -4.65
N PHE A 5 16.89 -0.67 -4.90
CA PHE A 5 17.93 -1.29 -4.08
C PHE A 5 19.16 -0.39 -4.09
N THR A 6 19.61 0.04 -2.91
CA THR A 6 20.77 0.93 -2.74
C THR A 6 21.72 0.34 -1.71
N VAL A 7 23.01 0.35 -2.00
CA VAL A 7 24.10 0.05 -1.06
C VAL A 7 24.99 1.28 -0.96
N TYR A 8 25.28 1.73 0.26
CA TYR A 8 26.15 2.86 0.56
C TYR A 8 27.29 2.43 1.50
N GLU A 9 28.53 2.80 1.13
CA GLU A 9 29.77 2.45 1.87
C GLU A 9 30.03 0.94 2.06
N GLY A 10 29.45 0.12 1.20
CA GLY A 10 29.68 -1.33 1.21
C GLY A 10 30.75 -1.76 0.21
N ALA A 11 31.72 -2.55 0.65
CA ALA A 11 32.76 -3.13 -0.24
C ALA A 11 32.22 -4.34 -1.01
N TYR A 12 31.14 -4.15 -1.78
CA TYR A 12 30.47 -5.22 -2.52
C TYR A 12 30.74 -5.14 -4.02
N GLN A 13 30.92 -6.31 -4.64
CA GLN A 13 30.85 -6.47 -6.09
C GLN A 13 29.42 -6.80 -6.50
N TRP A 14 29.00 -6.35 -7.69
CA TRP A 14 27.63 -6.55 -8.18
C TRP A 14 27.19 -8.02 -8.12
N ASP A 15 28.01 -8.94 -8.52
CA ASP A 15 27.72 -10.39 -8.55
C ASP A 15 27.25 -10.93 -7.18
N SER A 16 27.72 -10.32 -6.08
CA SER A 16 27.31 -10.71 -4.73
C SER A 16 25.95 -10.14 -4.31
N LEU A 17 25.49 -9.07 -4.97
CA LEU A 17 24.26 -8.33 -4.71
C LEU A 17 23.12 -8.72 -5.66
N GLU A 18 23.45 -9.11 -6.88
CA GLU A 18 22.50 -9.34 -7.97
C GLU A 18 21.36 -10.28 -7.59
N HIS A 19 21.68 -11.40 -6.93
CA HIS A 19 20.64 -12.33 -6.47
C HIS A 19 19.65 -11.66 -5.51
N SER A 20 20.15 -10.88 -4.57
CA SER A 20 19.32 -10.17 -3.58
C SER A 20 18.46 -9.07 -4.23
N PHE A 21 19.03 -8.34 -5.19
CA PHE A 21 18.29 -7.39 -6.00
C PHE A 21 17.18 -8.07 -6.81
N ASN A 22 17.48 -9.20 -7.46
CA ASN A 22 16.53 -9.94 -8.29
C ASN A 22 15.37 -10.56 -7.49
N ASN A 23 15.47 -10.70 -6.16
CA ASN A 23 14.35 -11.13 -5.31
C ASN A 23 13.13 -10.20 -5.37
N ILE A 24 13.29 -8.97 -5.86
CA ILE A 24 12.20 -7.99 -6.03
C ILE A 24 11.92 -7.62 -7.49
N SER A 25 12.45 -8.40 -8.46
CA SER A 25 12.31 -8.12 -9.90
C SER A 25 10.88 -8.09 -10.41
N TYR A 26 9.98 -8.85 -9.79
CA TYR A 26 8.56 -8.87 -10.13
C TYR A 26 7.84 -7.53 -9.92
N ARG A 27 8.39 -6.62 -9.10
CA ARG A 27 7.84 -5.28 -8.89
C ARG A 27 7.95 -4.43 -10.16
N GLY A 28 9.03 -4.61 -10.91
CA GLY A 28 9.30 -3.84 -12.12
C GLY A 28 9.79 -4.73 -13.27
N PRO A 29 8.88 -5.44 -13.94
CA PRO A 29 9.25 -6.43 -14.96
C PRO A 29 9.66 -5.84 -16.31
N ASP A 30 9.50 -4.54 -16.55
CA ASP A 30 9.71 -3.94 -17.85
C ASP A 30 11.20 -3.72 -18.16
N SER A 31 12.01 -3.33 -17.17
CA SER A 31 13.46 -3.21 -17.31
C SER A 31 14.19 -3.25 -15.96
N SER A 32 15.48 -3.59 -16.00
CA SER A 32 16.36 -3.60 -14.82
C SER A 32 17.67 -2.90 -15.14
N SER A 33 18.17 -2.11 -14.21
CA SER A 33 19.39 -1.33 -14.38
C SER A 33 20.09 -1.10 -13.04
N TYR A 34 21.38 -0.84 -13.08
CA TYR A 34 22.14 -0.40 -11.92
C TYR A 34 23.34 0.46 -12.33
N ILE A 35 23.84 1.24 -11.38
CA ILE A 35 25.09 1.99 -11.53
C ILE A 35 25.97 1.84 -10.29
N HIS A 36 27.28 1.92 -10.50
CA HIS A 36 28.28 2.09 -9.47
C HIS A 36 28.79 3.52 -9.49
N ILE A 37 28.83 4.16 -8.33
CA ILE A 37 29.33 5.52 -8.18
C ILE A 37 30.49 5.51 -7.19
N ASN A 38 31.68 5.95 -7.64
CA ASN A 38 32.91 6.10 -6.85
C ASN A 38 33.30 4.90 -5.98
N ASN A 39 32.97 3.65 -6.39
CA ASN A 39 33.17 2.43 -5.62
C ASN A 39 32.55 2.43 -4.22
N LYS A 40 31.68 3.39 -3.91
CA LYS A 40 31.02 3.54 -2.61
C LYS A 40 29.54 3.25 -2.65
N VAL A 41 28.88 3.60 -3.76
CA VAL A 41 27.42 3.51 -3.88
C VAL A 41 27.04 2.65 -5.06
N ILE A 42 26.09 1.76 -4.81
CA ILE A 42 25.41 1.00 -5.85
C ILE A 42 23.93 1.37 -5.76
N MET A 43 23.37 1.85 -6.86
CA MET A 43 21.93 2.11 -6.98
C MET A 43 21.37 1.23 -8.10
N ALA A 44 20.36 0.42 -7.78
CA ALA A 44 19.76 -0.52 -8.71
C ALA A 44 18.23 -0.40 -8.72
N PHE A 45 17.63 -0.62 -9.89
CA PHE A 45 16.24 -0.32 -10.14
C PHE A 45 15.58 -1.35 -11.04
N HIS A 46 14.44 -1.88 -10.60
CA HIS A 46 13.50 -2.63 -11.42
C HIS A 46 12.33 -1.74 -11.79
N ARG A 47 12.07 -1.54 -13.07
CA ARG A 47 11.08 -0.61 -13.58
C ARG A 47 9.77 -1.29 -13.94
N LEU A 48 8.65 -0.73 -13.42
CA LEU A 48 7.33 -0.81 -14.03
C LEU A 48 7.03 0.56 -14.64
N ALA A 49 7.03 0.65 -15.95
CA ALA A 49 6.88 1.92 -16.69
C ALA A 49 5.41 2.33 -16.73
N ILE A 50 5.02 3.30 -15.89
CA ILE A 50 3.67 3.86 -15.82
C ILE A 50 3.62 5.26 -16.45
N MET A 51 4.58 6.13 -16.09
CA MET A 51 4.79 7.45 -16.65
C MET A 51 6.15 7.53 -17.33
N GLY A 52 6.23 8.34 -18.41
CA GLY A 52 7.45 8.47 -19.20
C GLY A 52 7.95 7.11 -19.70
N ILE A 53 7.09 6.35 -20.38
CA ILE A 53 7.33 4.92 -20.74
C ILE A 53 8.52 4.67 -21.66
N SER A 54 9.09 5.72 -22.27
CA SER A 54 10.32 5.63 -23.07
C SER A 54 11.57 5.38 -22.18
N ASP A 55 12.69 5.08 -22.83
CA ASP A 55 13.96 4.85 -22.14
C ASP A 55 14.48 6.07 -21.38
N SER A 56 14.07 7.29 -21.76
CA SER A 56 14.43 8.50 -21.02
C SER A 56 13.92 8.53 -19.57
N GLY A 57 12.82 7.81 -19.29
CA GLY A 57 12.29 7.64 -17.94
C GLY A 57 12.95 6.51 -17.13
N ASN A 58 14.01 5.87 -17.64
CA ASN A 58 14.74 4.84 -16.90
C ASN A 58 15.50 5.43 -15.71
N GLN A 59 15.69 4.59 -14.68
CA GLN A 59 16.43 4.92 -13.47
C GLN A 59 17.51 3.83 -13.23
N PRO A 60 18.63 4.13 -12.56
CA PRO A 60 18.98 5.37 -11.85
C PRO A 60 19.06 6.58 -12.77
N MET A 61 18.46 7.69 -12.34
CA MET A 61 18.32 8.93 -13.09
C MET A 61 19.30 9.99 -12.57
N LYS A 62 20.06 10.63 -13.47
CA LYS A 62 20.91 11.75 -13.12
C LYS A 62 20.17 13.07 -13.36
N HIS A 63 20.50 14.10 -12.55
CA HIS A 63 19.98 15.43 -12.78
C HIS A 63 20.53 16.01 -14.10
N PRO A 64 19.69 16.57 -15.01
CA PRO A 64 20.13 16.98 -16.36
C PRO A 64 21.29 17.99 -16.40
N ASN A 65 21.36 18.88 -15.40
CA ASN A 65 22.37 19.93 -15.31
C ASN A 65 23.33 19.73 -14.13
N ASP A 66 23.35 18.53 -13.51
CA ASP A 66 24.23 18.23 -12.39
C ASP A 66 24.40 16.73 -12.22
N GLU A 67 25.34 16.16 -12.95
CA GLU A 67 25.57 14.72 -12.97
C GLU A 67 26.01 14.12 -11.61
N SER A 68 26.34 14.98 -10.62
CA SER A 68 26.65 14.53 -9.26
C SER A 68 25.42 14.05 -8.48
N LEU A 69 24.21 14.41 -8.93
CA LEU A 69 22.97 14.00 -8.29
C LEU A 69 22.35 12.81 -9.02
N THR A 70 22.14 11.71 -8.30
CA THR A 70 21.54 10.49 -8.83
C THR A 70 20.34 10.06 -7.98
N LEU A 71 19.23 9.67 -8.62
CA LEU A 71 17.96 9.28 -8.00
C LEU A 71 17.52 7.89 -8.44
N ILE A 72 16.99 7.12 -7.51
CA ILE A 72 16.01 6.06 -7.78
C ILE A 72 14.77 6.28 -6.93
N CYS A 73 13.59 6.09 -7.55
CA CYS A 73 12.31 6.32 -6.91
C CYS A 73 11.28 5.24 -7.30
N ASN A 74 10.75 4.53 -6.32
CA ASN A 74 9.54 3.75 -6.47
C ASN A 74 8.36 4.61 -6.05
N GLY A 75 7.64 5.21 -6.99
CA GLY A 75 6.54 6.10 -6.64
C GLY A 75 5.89 6.81 -7.80
N GLU A 76 4.91 7.64 -7.45
CA GLU A 76 4.19 8.56 -8.33
C GLU A 76 4.06 9.92 -7.64
N ILE A 77 4.45 10.98 -8.32
CA ILE A 77 4.36 12.36 -7.84
C ILE A 77 3.26 13.11 -8.58
N TYR A 78 2.08 13.16 -8.00
CA TYR A 78 0.87 13.66 -8.66
C TYR A 78 0.91 15.14 -9.00
N ASN A 79 1.65 15.95 -8.23
CA ASN A 79 1.77 17.39 -8.42
C ASN A 79 3.03 17.82 -9.19
N TYR A 80 3.71 16.92 -9.90
CA TYR A 80 4.98 17.21 -10.56
C TYR A 80 4.89 18.35 -11.57
N LYS A 81 3.81 18.42 -12.37
CA LYS A 81 3.60 19.47 -13.37
C LYS A 81 3.46 20.86 -12.73
N SER A 82 2.63 20.97 -11.68
CA SER A 82 2.43 22.23 -10.98
C SER A 82 3.70 22.69 -10.22
N LEU A 83 4.52 21.75 -9.73
CA LEU A 83 5.82 22.08 -9.15
C LEU A 83 6.81 22.54 -10.22
N ALA A 84 6.86 21.87 -11.36
CA ALA A 84 7.70 22.28 -12.47
C ALA A 84 7.35 23.69 -12.95
N GLU A 85 6.06 23.99 -13.13
CA GLU A 85 5.58 25.34 -13.47
C GLU A 85 5.95 26.38 -12.40
N LYS A 86 5.69 26.08 -11.13
CA LYS A 86 5.97 26.97 -10.00
C LYS A 86 7.43 27.39 -9.91
N TYR A 87 8.36 26.48 -10.20
CA TYR A 87 9.80 26.72 -10.11
C TYR A 87 10.48 27.01 -11.45
N GLY A 88 9.74 26.93 -12.56
CA GLY A 88 10.27 27.13 -13.91
C GLY A 88 11.19 26.01 -14.38
N PHE A 89 10.98 24.77 -13.92
CA PHE A 89 11.78 23.62 -14.32
C PHE A 89 11.34 23.06 -15.66
N ASN A 90 12.30 22.69 -16.50
CA ASN A 90 12.07 21.97 -17.73
C ASN A 90 12.38 20.49 -17.52
N LEU A 91 11.33 19.66 -17.41
CA LEU A 91 11.47 18.21 -17.25
C LEU A 91 11.74 17.55 -18.61
N LEU A 92 12.74 16.67 -18.68
CA LEU A 92 13.24 16.08 -19.92
C LEU A 92 12.86 14.61 -20.12
N THR A 93 12.61 13.86 -19.02
CA THR A 93 12.47 12.41 -19.09
C THR A 93 11.04 11.94 -19.30
N GLY A 94 10.06 12.81 -19.10
CA GLY A 94 8.64 12.43 -19.06
C GLY A 94 8.24 11.69 -17.79
N SER A 95 9.21 11.31 -16.94
CA SER A 95 8.93 10.73 -15.63
C SER A 95 8.55 11.81 -14.62
N ASP A 96 7.49 11.60 -13.88
CA ASP A 96 7.05 12.46 -12.78
C ASP A 96 8.06 12.51 -11.63
N CYS A 97 8.86 11.44 -11.45
CA CYS A 97 9.90 11.37 -10.41
C CYS A 97 11.09 12.33 -10.67
N GLU A 98 11.29 12.80 -11.90
CA GLU A 98 12.36 13.75 -12.24
C GLU A 98 12.28 15.03 -11.41
N ILE A 99 11.09 15.48 -11.06
CA ILE A 99 10.85 16.68 -10.26
C ILE A 99 11.59 16.64 -8.91
N ILE A 100 11.81 15.45 -8.35
CA ILE A 100 12.49 15.27 -7.06
C ILE A 100 13.92 15.79 -7.13
N LEU A 101 14.66 15.47 -8.21
CA LEU A 101 16.04 15.93 -8.41
C LEU A 101 16.13 17.45 -8.53
N HIS A 102 15.24 18.05 -9.32
CA HIS A 102 15.18 19.49 -9.51
C HIS A 102 14.89 20.23 -8.20
N LEU A 103 13.90 19.77 -7.45
CA LEU A 103 13.58 20.36 -6.14
C LEU A 103 14.72 20.16 -5.14
N PHE A 104 15.30 18.95 -5.08
CA PHE A 104 16.40 18.66 -4.17
C PHE A 104 17.57 19.62 -4.38
N LYS A 105 17.97 19.85 -5.63
CA LYS A 105 19.03 20.78 -5.99
C LYS A 105 18.72 22.21 -5.57
N GLU A 106 17.48 22.65 -5.77
CA GLU A 106 17.07 24.04 -5.53
C GLU A 106 16.83 24.37 -4.06
N ILE A 107 16.17 23.47 -3.31
CA ILE A 107 15.65 23.75 -1.97
C ILE A 107 16.05 22.73 -0.88
N GLY A 108 16.84 21.71 -1.23
CA GLY A 108 17.31 20.67 -0.32
C GLY A 108 16.23 19.67 0.10
N ILE A 109 16.65 18.56 0.77
CA ILE A 109 15.78 17.39 1.03
C ILE A 109 14.52 17.72 1.83
N ALA A 110 14.66 18.49 2.94
CA ALA A 110 13.54 18.73 3.86
C ALA A 110 12.39 19.51 3.19
N LYS A 111 12.71 20.54 2.38
CA LYS A 111 11.71 21.32 1.66
C LYS A 111 11.18 20.57 0.44
N THR A 112 12.01 19.78 -0.22
CA THR A 112 11.59 18.94 -1.34
C THR A 112 10.48 18.00 -0.90
N ILE A 113 10.75 17.17 0.10
CA ILE A 113 9.80 16.11 0.50
C ILE A 113 8.48 16.67 1.05
N ASP A 114 8.49 17.83 1.69
CA ASP A 114 7.28 18.50 2.20
C ASP A 114 6.35 18.97 1.07
N GLN A 115 6.90 19.39 -0.08
CA GLN A 115 6.12 19.85 -1.23
C GLN A 115 5.55 18.72 -2.10
N LEU A 116 6.09 17.50 -1.99
CA LEU A 116 5.60 16.39 -2.80
C LEU A 116 4.17 15.98 -2.40
N ASP A 117 3.31 15.86 -3.40
CA ASP A 117 2.00 15.19 -3.30
C ASP A 117 2.06 13.92 -4.12
N GLY A 118 2.25 12.80 -3.44
CA GLY A 118 2.51 11.53 -4.10
C GLY A 118 2.59 10.37 -3.12
N VAL A 119 2.88 9.21 -3.68
CA VAL A 119 3.22 7.98 -2.96
C VAL A 119 4.61 7.55 -3.44
N PHE A 120 5.56 7.44 -2.52
CA PHE A 120 6.96 7.24 -2.92
C PHE A 120 7.84 6.63 -1.83
N MET A 121 8.86 5.93 -2.29
CA MET A 121 10.10 5.64 -1.57
C MET A 121 11.25 5.89 -2.54
N PHE A 122 12.16 6.81 -2.18
CA PHE A 122 13.29 7.17 -3.03
C PHE A 122 14.61 7.18 -2.28
N THR A 123 15.71 7.07 -3.02
CA THR A 123 17.05 7.42 -2.57
C THR A 123 17.69 8.40 -3.55
N ILE A 124 18.43 9.40 -3.01
CA ILE A 124 19.23 10.35 -3.76
C ILE A 124 20.66 10.24 -3.26
N TYR A 125 21.61 10.09 -4.16
CA TYR A 125 23.02 10.22 -3.84
C TYR A 125 23.56 11.54 -4.39
N ASP A 126 24.11 12.33 -3.50
CA ASP A 126 24.85 13.57 -3.78
C ASP A 126 26.34 13.25 -3.74
N GLU A 127 26.91 12.97 -4.91
CA GLU A 127 28.30 12.59 -5.07
C GLU A 127 29.26 13.72 -4.70
N ALA A 128 28.87 14.99 -4.93
CA ALA A 128 29.69 16.16 -4.64
C ALA A 128 29.92 16.34 -3.14
N ASN A 129 28.91 16.00 -2.32
CA ASN A 129 28.97 16.09 -0.86
C ASN A 129 29.19 14.73 -0.19
N ASP A 130 29.20 13.63 -0.93
CA ASP A 130 29.28 12.23 -0.46
C ASP A 130 28.17 11.91 0.56
N ILE A 131 26.93 12.24 0.23
CA ILE A 131 25.77 12.04 1.12
C ILE A 131 24.68 11.25 0.40
N LEU A 132 24.23 10.16 1.03
CA LEU A 132 23.03 9.45 0.63
C LEU A 132 21.82 9.97 1.41
N TYR A 133 20.76 10.29 0.71
CA TYR A 133 19.44 10.63 1.26
C TYR A 133 18.40 9.58 0.90
N ALA A 134 17.42 9.41 1.77
CA ALA A 134 16.24 8.58 1.50
C ALA A 134 14.98 9.26 2.03
N GLY A 135 13.84 9.03 1.38
CA GLY A 135 12.57 9.60 1.82
C GLY A 135 11.37 8.75 1.46
N ARG A 136 10.37 8.71 2.36
CA ARG A 136 9.15 7.90 2.21
C ARG A 136 7.89 8.74 2.38
N ASP A 137 6.86 8.41 1.60
CA ASP A 137 5.56 9.10 1.59
C ASP A 137 4.85 9.12 2.97
N PRO A 138 3.92 10.07 3.19
CA PRO A 138 3.26 10.30 4.48
C PRO A 138 2.57 9.10 5.10
N MET A 139 1.96 8.22 4.27
CA MET A 139 1.19 7.05 4.71
C MET A 139 2.01 5.74 4.63
N GLY A 140 3.21 5.80 4.04
CA GLY A 140 4.02 4.62 3.78
C GLY A 140 3.39 3.68 2.75
N VAL A 141 2.68 4.25 1.77
CA VAL A 141 2.04 3.47 0.69
C VAL A 141 3.09 2.70 -0.10
N ARG A 142 4.19 3.37 -0.43
CA ARG A 142 5.33 2.64 -1.02
C ARG A 142 6.21 2.06 0.08
N PRO A 143 6.54 0.77 -0.01
CA PRO A 143 7.38 0.14 1.00
C PRO A 143 8.84 0.59 0.90
N GLY A 144 9.51 0.59 2.05
CA GLY A 144 10.93 0.85 2.16
C GLY A 144 11.48 0.21 3.42
N PHE A 145 12.67 -0.36 3.32
CA PHE A 145 13.43 -0.98 4.41
C PHE A 145 14.84 -0.46 4.39
N ILE A 146 15.42 -0.32 5.56
CA ILE A 146 16.82 0.06 5.77
C ILE A 146 17.48 -0.92 6.72
N ALA A 147 18.71 -1.28 6.42
CA ALA A 147 19.57 -2.09 7.25
C ALA A 147 20.96 -1.47 7.29
N GLY A 148 21.49 -1.27 8.49
CA GLY A 148 22.84 -0.77 8.71
C GLY A 148 23.73 -1.85 9.30
N GLY A 149 25.05 -1.62 9.27
CA GLY A 149 26.03 -2.48 9.89
C GLY A 149 27.46 -2.15 9.48
N GLU A 150 28.42 -2.97 9.96
CA GLU A 150 29.84 -2.81 9.64
C GLU A 150 30.15 -2.87 8.14
N ASN A 151 29.25 -3.45 7.35
CA ASN A 151 29.40 -3.64 5.91
C ASN A 151 28.65 -2.60 5.07
N GLY A 152 28.26 -1.47 5.64
CA GLY A 152 27.55 -0.39 4.95
C GLY A 152 26.05 -0.29 5.25
N THR A 153 25.39 0.61 4.55
CA THR A 153 23.94 0.85 4.66
C THR A 153 23.24 0.30 3.41
N PHE A 154 22.16 -0.44 3.64
CA PHE A 154 21.32 -1.02 2.59
C PHE A 154 19.93 -0.44 2.66
N ILE A 155 19.37 -0.03 1.52
CA ILE A 155 17.97 0.43 1.43
C ILE A 155 17.29 -0.32 0.29
N SER A 156 16.10 -0.87 0.55
CA SER A 156 15.35 -1.58 -0.48
C SER A 156 13.84 -1.43 -0.32
N SER A 157 13.12 -1.69 -1.40
CA SER A 157 11.65 -1.75 -1.39
C SER A 157 11.13 -2.87 -0.50
N GLU A 158 11.83 -4.00 -0.38
CA GLU A 158 11.35 -5.14 0.40
C GLU A 158 12.48 -5.77 1.23
N ALA A 159 12.12 -6.32 2.41
CA ALA A 159 13.08 -6.85 3.36
C ALA A 159 13.82 -8.09 2.84
N LYS A 160 13.17 -8.91 1.99
CA LYS A 160 13.75 -10.15 1.44
C LYS A 160 15.06 -9.93 0.67
N SER A 161 15.26 -8.77 0.11
CA SER A 161 16.50 -8.40 -0.57
C SER A 161 17.63 -8.03 0.40
N LEU A 162 17.31 -7.79 1.68
CA LEU A 162 18.26 -7.34 2.71
C LEU A 162 18.67 -8.45 3.69
N ILE A 163 17.91 -9.53 3.82
CA ILE A 163 18.09 -10.59 4.83
C ILE A 163 19.49 -11.21 4.81
N LYS A 164 20.09 -11.31 3.63
CA LYS A 164 21.44 -11.85 3.47
C LYS A 164 22.52 -10.97 4.12
N PHE A 165 22.25 -9.67 4.26
CA PHE A 165 23.25 -8.68 4.67
C PHE A 165 23.11 -8.23 6.12
N SER A 166 21.91 -8.33 6.71
CA SER A 166 21.65 -7.91 8.08
C SER A 166 20.50 -8.68 8.71
N ASN A 167 20.62 -8.93 10.02
CA ASN A 167 19.52 -9.41 10.86
C ASN A 167 18.73 -8.25 11.50
N ASP A 168 19.22 -7.02 11.38
CA ASP A 168 18.60 -5.82 11.95
C ASP A 168 18.02 -4.94 10.82
N ILE A 169 16.96 -5.45 10.21
CA ILE A 169 16.23 -4.76 9.15
C ILE A 169 15.05 -4.03 9.77
N ILE A 170 14.98 -2.73 9.56
CA ILE A 170 13.86 -1.91 10.01
C ILE A 170 13.07 -1.37 8.82
N GLN A 171 11.76 -1.30 9.01
CA GLN A 171 10.90 -0.64 8.03
C GLN A 171 11.14 0.86 8.10
N PHE A 172 11.41 1.49 6.95
CA PHE A 172 11.62 2.94 6.86
C PHE A 172 10.35 3.67 7.31
N PRO A 173 10.41 4.57 8.32
CA PRO A 173 9.20 5.19 8.88
C PRO A 173 8.43 6.03 7.85
N PRO A 174 7.10 5.93 7.75
CA PRO A 174 6.28 6.81 6.93
C PRO A 174 6.43 8.27 7.29
N GLY A 175 6.31 9.17 6.31
CA GLY A 175 6.37 10.61 6.52
C GLY A 175 7.71 11.10 7.06
N SER A 176 8.80 10.41 6.70
CA SER A 176 10.15 10.77 7.15
C SER A 176 11.17 10.73 6.01
N TRP A 177 12.29 11.37 6.25
CA TRP A 177 13.50 11.25 5.46
C TRP A 177 14.71 10.94 6.35
N TRP A 178 15.77 10.44 5.74
CA TRP A 178 17.01 10.03 6.38
C TRP A 178 18.22 10.48 5.55
N SER A 179 19.37 10.65 6.19
CA SER A 179 20.64 10.88 5.50
C SER A 179 21.79 10.11 6.15
N SER A 180 22.79 9.79 5.34
CA SER A 180 24.02 9.12 5.81
C SER A 180 24.87 9.96 6.77
N THR A 181 24.64 11.27 6.83
CA THR A 181 25.33 12.17 7.79
C THR A 181 24.81 12.02 9.22
N ASN A 182 23.61 11.45 9.41
CA ASN A 182 23.04 11.18 10.73
C ASN A 182 22.27 9.83 10.69
N PRO A 183 23.00 8.71 10.59
CA PRO A 183 22.41 7.41 10.27
C PRO A 183 21.47 6.87 11.34
N ASP A 184 21.57 7.35 12.57
CA ASP A 184 20.73 6.91 13.70
C ASP A 184 19.39 7.65 13.79
N LYS A 185 19.14 8.62 12.91
CA LYS A 185 17.98 9.51 13.02
C LYS A 185 17.14 9.58 11.75
N PHE A 186 15.84 9.36 11.90
CA PHE A 186 14.84 9.70 10.89
C PHE A 186 14.24 11.08 11.19
N GLU A 187 14.27 11.96 10.22
CA GLU A 187 13.68 13.30 10.33
C GLU A 187 12.22 13.24 9.82
N ARG A 188 11.28 13.49 10.72
CA ARG A 188 9.87 13.46 10.37
C ARG A 188 9.43 14.78 9.75
N TYR A 189 8.82 14.74 8.57
CA TYR A 189 8.33 15.92 7.85
C TYR A 189 6.79 16.01 7.82
N PHE A 190 6.08 14.91 8.10
CA PHE A 190 4.64 14.89 8.04
C PHE A 190 4.02 14.56 9.39
N TYR A 191 3.05 15.39 9.80
CA TYR A 191 2.30 15.24 11.05
C TYR A 191 0.82 15.50 10.79
N TYR A 192 -0.04 14.76 11.48
CA TYR A 192 -1.45 15.09 11.61
C TYR A 192 -1.59 16.12 12.74
N ASP A 193 -2.03 17.36 12.43
CA ASP A 193 -2.40 18.32 13.47
C ASP A 193 -3.85 18.04 13.88
N LEU A 194 -4.03 17.16 14.84
CA LEU A 194 -5.32 16.69 15.32
C LEU A 194 -5.86 17.54 16.48
N ASN A 195 -5.09 18.55 16.93
CA ASN A 195 -5.48 19.43 18.02
C ASN A 195 -6.49 20.52 17.58
N LYS A 196 -6.76 20.62 16.29
CA LYS A 196 -7.71 21.58 15.72
C LYS A 196 -8.79 20.82 14.94
N PRO A 197 -9.86 20.37 15.63
CA PRO A 197 -10.99 19.77 14.93
C PRO A 197 -11.60 20.79 13.96
N SER A 198 -12.14 20.30 12.85
CA SER A 198 -12.89 21.14 11.92
C SER A 198 -14.09 21.78 12.63
N SER A 199 -14.32 23.04 12.36
CA SER A 199 -15.51 23.78 12.82
C SER A 199 -16.61 23.83 11.75
N ASP A 200 -16.46 23.08 10.66
CA ASP A 200 -17.42 23.03 9.54
C ASP A 200 -18.75 22.44 10.03
N ASP A 201 -19.86 22.93 9.47
CA ASP A 201 -21.15 22.28 9.65
C ASP A 201 -21.24 20.97 8.85
N GLU A 202 -22.24 20.12 9.16
CA GLU A 202 -22.35 18.78 8.56
C GLU A 202 -22.45 18.85 7.02
N ASN A 203 -23.11 19.86 6.43
CA ASN A 203 -23.24 19.96 4.98
C ASN A 203 -21.89 20.27 4.33
N VAL A 204 -21.14 21.22 4.89
CA VAL A 204 -19.77 21.53 4.44
C VAL A 204 -18.85 20.31 4.61
N ILE A 205 -18.99 19.56 5.70
CA ILE A 205 -18.23 18.31 5.89
C ILE A 205 -18.53 17.30 4.77
N LEU A 206 -19.79 17.10 4.44
CA LEU A 206 -20.20 16.16 3.38
C LEU A 206 -19.68 16.60 2.00
N GLU A 207 -19.79 17.89 1.68
CA GLU A 207 -19.24 18.45 0.45
C GLU A 207 -17.72 18.28 0.35
N ASN A 208 -16.99 18.55 1.43
CA ASN A 208 -15.55 18.39 1.49
C ASN A 208 -15.11 16.92 1.37
N ILE A 209 -15.81 15.98 2.04
CA ILE A 209 -15.55 14.53 1.89
C ILE A 209 -15.67 14.13 0.42
N LYS A 210 -16.77 14.54 -0.24
CA LYS A 210 -17.01 14.23 -1.64
C LYS A 210 -15.97 14.85 -2.57
N SER A 211 -15.68 16.14 -2.38
CA SER A 211 -14.71 16.87 -3.20
C SER A 211 -13.29 16.28 -3.06
N PHE A 212 -12.80 16.11 -1.83
CA PHE A 212 -11.43 15.65 -1.61
C PHE A 212 -11.20 14.20 -2.03
N LEU A 213 -12.20 13.32 -1.84
CA LEU A 213 -12.08 11.95 -2.35
C LEU A 213 -12.12 11.92 -3.89
N THR A 214 -12.97 12.75 -4.51
CA THR A 214 -13.02 12.89 -5.97
C THR A 214 -11.68 13.42 -6.50
N GLU A 215 -11.13 14.49 -5.92
CA GLU A 215 -9.82 15.03 -6.26
C GLU A 215 -8.71 13.97 -6.10
N ALA A 216 -8.77 13.19 -5.01
CA ALA A 216 -7.82 12.10 -4.75
C ALA A 216 -7.83 11.03 -5.83
N VAL A 217 -9.01 10.67 -6.36
CA VAL A 217 -9.12 9.76 -7.50
C VAL A 217 -8.60 10.42 -8.78
N VAL A 218 -9.08 11.63 -9.11
CA VAL A 218 -8.79 12.31 -10.38
C VAL A 218 -7.28 12.51 -10.58
N LYS A 219 -6.56 13.00 -9.57
CA LYS A 219 -5.11 13.19 -9.71
C LYS A 219 -4.35 11.86 -9.89
N ARG A 220 -4.92 10.75 -9.42
CA ARG A 220 -4.36 9.40 -9.59
C ARG A 220 -4.72 8.72 -10.91
N LEU A 221 -5.49 9.38 -11.78
CA LEU A 221 -5.73 8.89 -13.15
C LEU A 221 -4.54 9.13 -14.09
N MET A 222 -3.52 9.83 -13.62
CA MET A 222 -2.27 10.05 -14.31
C MET A 222 -1.60 8.71 -14.64
N SER A 223 -1.63 8.27 -15.90
CA SER A 223 -1.05 7.02 -16.37
C SER A 223 -0.97 7.00 -17.90
N GLU A 224 0.13 6.47 -18.44
CA GLU A 224 0.27 6.12 -19.87
C GLU A 224 -0.07 4.63 -20.11
N ARG A 225 -0.46 3.90 -19.04
CA ARG A 225 -0.87 2.49 -19.07
C ARG A 225 -2.35 2.35 -18.76
N GLU A 226 -2.93 1.24 -19.19
CA GLU A 226 -4.33 0.92 -18.95
C GLU A 226 -4.63 0.81 -17.44
N ILE A 227 -5.79 1.38 -17.06
CA ILE A 227 -6.28 1.44 -15.68
C ILE A 227 -7.41 0.43 -15.49
N GLY A 228 -7.38 -0.27 -14.34
CA GLY A 228 -8.48 -1.09 -13.87
C GLY A 228 -8.82 -0.80 -12.41
N CYS A 229 -9.92 -1.37 -11.92
CA CYS A 229 -10.35 -1.25 -10.54
C CYS A 229 -10.66 -2.62 -9.92
N LEU A 230 -10.20 -2.86 -8.70
CA LEU A 230 -10.75 -3.96 -7.89
C LEU A 230 -12.16 -3.56 -7.44
N LEU A 231 -13.10 -4.48 -7.56
CA LEU A 231 -14.52 -4.25 -7.30
C LEU A 231 -15.11 -5.42 -6.50
N SER A 232 -15.18 -5.29 -5.19
CA SER A 232 -15.77 -6.32 -4.31
C SER A 232 -17.29 -6.16 -4.13
N GLY A 233 -17.89 -5.09 -4.64
CA GLY A 233 -19.28 -4.75 -4.35
C GLY A 233 -19.53 -4.22 -2.93
N GLY A 234 -18.45 -4.03 -2.14
CA GLY A 234 -18.47 -3.26 -0.90
C GLY A 234 -18.45 -1.75 -1.18
N LEU A 235 -18.79 -0.93 -0.18
CA LEU A 235 -18.87 0.54 -0.33
C LEU A 235 -17.60 1.13 -0.94
N ASP A 236 -16.45 0.79 -0.38
CA ASP A 236 -15.18 1.47 -0.65
C ASP A 236 -14.69 1.25 -2.09
N SER A 237 -14.56 -0.02 -2.49
CA SER A 237 -14.16 -0.38 -3.85
C SER A 237 -15.17 0.09 -4.90
N SER A 238 -16.46 0.02 -4.58
CA SER A 238 -17.53 0.45 -5.49
C SER A 238 -17.51 1.97 -5.69
N LEU A 239 -17.28 2.74 -4.63
CA LEU A 239 -17.19 4.19 -4.71
C LEU A 239 -15.97 4.63 -5.52
N ILE A 240 -14.81 4.03 -5.28
CA ILE A 240 -13.60 4.31 -6.08
C ILE A 240 -13.84 3.96 -7.55
N ALA A 241 -14.33 2.75 -7.86
CA ALA A 241 -14.59 2.35 -9.24
C ALA A 241 -15.59 3.27 -9.94
N SER A 242 -16.62 3.73 -9.22
CA SER A 242 -17.60 4.67 -9.75
C SER A 242 -17.01 6.05 -10.04
N ILE A 243 -16.18 6.59 -9.13
CA ILE A 243 -15.52 7.87 -9.39
C ILE A 243 -14.54 7.73 -10.56
N VAL A 244 -13.72 6.65 -10.59
CA VAL A 244 -12.83 6.37 -11.72
C VAL A 244 -13.61 6.33 -13.03
N SER A 245 -14.72 5.60 -13.11
CA SER A 245 -15.51 5.46 -14.35
C SER A 245 -16.04 6.79 -14.91
N LYS A 246 -16.28 7.78 -14.03
CA LYS A 246 -16.76 9.12 -14.45
C LYS A 246 -15.68 10.00 -15.04
N TYR A 247 -14.43 9.83 -14.63
CA TYR A 247 -13.32 10.71 -15.01
C TYR A 247 -12.26 10.02 -15.86
N TYR A 248 -12.33 8.70 -16.03
CA TYR A 248 -11.43 7.95 -16.90
C TYR A 248 -11.76 8.22 -18.38
N ILE A 249 -10.75 8.61 -19.14
CA ILE A 249 -10.90 9.03 -20.56
C ILE A 249 -10.67 7.83 -21.51
N GLY A 250 -10.30 6.64 -21.01
CA GLY A 250 -10.13 5.43 -21.81
C GLY A 250 -11.46 4.89 -22.39
N GLU A 251 -11.39 3.82 -23.18
CA GLU A 251 -12.58 3.26 -23.82
C GLU A 251 -13.62 2.78 -22.81
N LYS A 252 -13.34 1.73 -22.08
CA LYS A 252 -14.24 1.16 -21.08
C LYS A 252 -13.41 0.69 -19.88
N LEU A 253 -13.81 1.13 -18.69
CA LEU A 253 -13.08 0.76 -17.47
C LEU A 253 -13.16 -0.75 -17.22
N ASN A 254 -12.01 -1.39 -17.03
CA ASN A 254 -11.95 -2.77 -16.57
C ASN A 254 -12.15 -2.83 -15.04
N THR A 255 -13.05 -3.72 -14.59
CA THR A 255 -13.27 -3.97 -13.17
C THR A 255 -13.15 -5.45 -12.85
N PHE A 256 -12.61 -5.77 -11.67
CA PHE A 256 -12.26 -7.13 -11.31
C PHE A 256 -12.81 -7.50 -9.94
N SER A 257 -13.52 -8.62 -9.86
CA SER A 257 -13.96 -9.23 -8.61
C SER A 257 -13.50 -10.68 -8.51
N ILE A 258 -13.30 -11.16 -7.30
CA ILE A 258 -12.88 -12.54 -7.04
C ILE A 258 -13.66 -13.13 -5.88
N GLY A 259 -14.00 -14.42 -5.98
CA GLY A 259 -14.68 -15.14 -4.91
C GLY A 259 -14.86 -16.62 -5.22
N ILE A 260 -15.23 -17.38 -4.20
CA ILE A 260 -15.64 -18.77 -4.33
C ILE A 260 -17.09 -18.80 -4.84
N GLU A 261 -17.50 -19.87 -5.45
CA GLU A 261 -18.88 -20.07 -5.93
C GLU A 261 -19.91 -19.75 -4.83
N GLY A 262 -20.88 -18.87 -5.15
CA GLY A 262 -21.89 -18.41 -4.20
C GLY A 262 -21.45 -17.24 -3.30
N SER A 263 -20.31 -16.62 -3.58
CA SER A 263 -19.86 -15.40 -2.92
C SER A 263 -20.87 -14.26 -3.08
N VAL A 264 -21.17 -13.58 -1.96
CA VAL A 264 -22.08 -12.44 -1.94
C VAL A 264 -21.43 -11.23 -2.64
N ASP A 265 -20.12 -11.09 -2.52
CA ASP A 265 -19.38 -9.98 -3.11
C ASP A 265 -19.42 -10.01 -4.64
N LEU A 266 -19.30 -11.19 -5.28
CA LEU A 266 -19.43 -11.30 -6.74
C LEU A 266 -20.79 -10.77 -7.24
N LYS A 267 -21.88 -11.05 -6.50
CA LYS A 267 -23.22 -10.56 -6.86
C LYS A 267 -23.31 -9.01 -6.80
N TYR A 268 -22.82 -8.40 -5.71
CA TYR A 268 -22.87 -6.96 -5.58
C TYR A 268 -21.87 -6.23 -6.50
N ALA A 269 -20.72 -6.86 -6.78
CA ALA A 269 -19.79 -6.38 -7.77
C ALA A 269 -20.43 -6.28 -9.16
N GLN A 270 -21.21 -7.28 -9.57
CA GLN A 270 -21.96 -7.25 -10.82
C GLN A 270 -22.98 -6.10 -10.86
N VAL A 271 -23.74 -5.85 -9.79
CA VAL A 271 -24.68 -4.73 -9.71
C VAL A 271 -23.98 -3.37 -9.94
N VAL A 272 -22.81 -3.19 -9.32
CA VAL A 272 -22.04 -1.96 -9.50
C VAL A 272 -21.47 -1.88 -10.92
N ALA A 273 -20.93 -2.98 -11.45
CA ALA A 273 -20.37 -3.04 -12.79
C ALA A 273 -21.40 -2.67 -13.86
N ASP A 274 -22.64 -3.18 -13.71
CA ASP A 274 -23.76 -2.85 -14.60
C ASP A 274 -24.13 -1.36 -14.50
N PHE A 275 -24.15 -0.81 -13.28
CA PHE A 275 -24.45 0.59 -13.02
C PHE A 275 -23.43 1.55 -13.66
N ILE A 276 -22.13 1.25 -13.52
CA ILE A 276 -21.06 2.07 -14.09
C ILE A 276 -20.70 1.65 -15.53
N GLN A 277 -21.37 0.64 -16.08
CA GLN A 277 -21.18 0.09 -17.42
C GLN A 277 -19.73 -0.33 -17.71
N SER A 278 -19.03 -0.89 -16.69
CA SER A 278 -17.66 -1.36 -16.82
C SER A 278 -17.55 -2.69 -17.58
N ASN A 279 -16.35 -2.97 -18.11
CA ASN A 279 -15.98 -4.31 -18.57
C ASN A 279 -15.61 -5.16 -17.35
N HIS A 280 -16.57 -5.95 -16.86
CA HIS A 280 -16.42 -6.65 -15.58
C HIS A 280 -15.91 -8.08 -15.73
N HIS A 281 -14.83 -8.37 -15.01
CA HIS A 281 -14.24 -9.69 -14.88
C HIS A 281 -14.61 -10.28 -13.51
N SER A 282 -15.55 -11.22 -13.51
CA SER A 282 -15.96 -11.96 -12.30
C SER A 282 -15.19 -13.27 -12.22
N ILE A 283 -14.20 -13.34 -11.32
CA ILE A 283 -13.29 -14.48 -11.21
C ILE A 283 -13.78 -15.42 -10.13
N GLN A 284 -14.16 -16.64 -10.54
CA GLN A 284 -14.50 -17.72 -9.62
C GLN A 284 -13.31 -18.64 -9.44
N ILE A 285 -12.98 -18.95 -8.19
CA ILE A 285 -11.89 -19.84 -7.81
C ILE A 285 -12.34 -20.86 -6.79
N SER A 286 -11.58 -21.94 -6.66
CA SER A 286 -11.86 -23.02 -5.70
C SER A 286 -11.24 -22.74 -4.33
N GLU A 287 -11.72 -23.42 -3.29
CA GLU A 287 -11.07 -23.42 -1.95
C GLU A 287 -9.61 -23.86 -2.05
N LYS A 288 -9.31 -24.82 -2.96
CA LYS A 288 -7.96 -25.29 -3.18
C LYS A 288 -7.03 -24.22 -3.72
N ASP A 289 -7.47 -23.38 -4.66
CA ASP A 289 -6.66 -22.30 -5.22
C ASP A 289 -6.28 -21.29 -4.12
N PHE A 290 -7.20 -20.98 -3.20
CA PHE A 290 -6.92 -20.13 -2.04
C PHE A 290 -5.88 -20.75 -1.10
N LEU A 291 -6.02 -22.04 -0.77
CA LEU A 291 -5.10 -22.72 0.15
C LEU A 291 -3.70 -22.87 -0.44
N ASP A 292 -3.61 -23.20 -1.72
CA ASP A 292 -2.34 -23.39 -2.42
C ASP A 292 -1.56 -22.06 -2.57
N ALA A 293 -2.23 -20.90 -2.55
CA ALA A 293 -1.59 -19.61 -2.66
C ALA A 293 -0.98 -19.09 -1.34
N ILE A 294 -1.32 -19.67 -0.17
CA ILE A 294 -0.92 -19.15 1.15
C ILE A 294 0.60 -18.99 1.29
N GLU A 295 1.37 -20.00 0.92
CA GLU A 295 2.81 -20.00 1.05
C GLU A 295 3.45 -18.91 0.18
N THR A 296 3.03 -18.81 -1.08
CA THR A 296 3.48 -17.76 -2.02
C THR A 296 3.12 -16.37 -1.50
N VAL A 297 1.92 -16.23 -0.94
CA VAL A 297 1.45 -14.95 -0.38
C VAL A 297 2.31 -14.53 0.81
N ILE A 298 2.58 -15.43 1.77
CA ILE A 298 3.44 -15.13 2.93
C ILE A 298 4.83 -14.67 2.48
N TYR A 299 5.42 -15.34 1.48
CA TYR A 299 6.69 -14.92 0.89
C TYR A 299 6.61 -13.51 0.28
N ASN A 300 5.57 -13.25 -0.52
CA ASN A 300 5.43 -11.98 -1.22
C ASN A 300 5.16 -10.81 -0.28
N ILE A 301 4.26 -11.00 0.69
CA ILE A 301 3.89 -9.91 1.61
C ILE A 301 4.87 -9.74 2.78
N GLU A 302 5.78 -10.68 3.02
CA GLU A 302 6.73 -10.67 4.14
C GLU A 302 6.04 -10.51 5.49
N SER A 303 4.90 -11.17 5.66
CA SER A 303 4.10 -11.09 6.89
C SER A 303 3.53 -12.44 7.28
N TYR A 304 3.39 -12.66 8.59
CA TYR A 304 2.71 -13.79 9.18
C TYR A 304 1.49 -13.37 10.01
N ASP A 305 1.12 -12.08 9.97
CA ASP A 305 -0.08 -11.59 10.63
C ASP A 305 -1.32 -12.26 10.03
N THR A 306 -2.14 -12.86 10.88
CA THR A 306 -3.24 -13.73 10.45
C THR A 306 -4.26 -13.00 9.58
N THR A 307 -4.63 -11.78 9.96
CA THR A 307 -5.62 -10.97 9.24
C THR A 307 -5.06 -10.53 7.89
N THR A 308 -3.80 -10.08 7.89
CA THR A 308 -3.09 -9.65 6.68
C THR A 308 -2.95 -10.79 5.67
N VAL A 309 -2.51 -11.98 6.10
CA VAL A 309 -2.38 -13.15 5.20
C VAL A 309 -3.72 -13.54 4.59
N ARG A 310 -4.78 -13.69 5.42
CA ARG A 310 -6.12 -14.07 4.94
C ARG A 310 -6.64 -13.12 3.84
N ALA A 311 -6.50 -11.82 4.07
CA ALA A 311 -6.98 -10.82 3.11
C ALA A 311 -6.08 -10.73 1.86
N SER A 312 -4.78 -11.02 1.99
CA SER A 312 -3.82 -10.95 0.88
C SER A 312 -4.04 -12.03 -0.17
N VAL A 313 -4.54 -13.21 0.20
CA VAL A 313 -4.71 -14.33 -0.76
C VAL A 313 -5.64 -13.94 -1.90
N GLY A 314 -6.81 -13.35 -1.59
CA GLY A 314 -7.73 -12.88 -2.62
C GLY A 314 -7.14 -11.77 -3.48
N ASN A 315 -6.45 -10.80 -2.86
CA ASN A 315 -5.80 -9.71 -3.60
C ASN A 315 -4.68 -10.22 -4.53
N TYR A 316 -3.89 -11.20 -4.10
CA TYR A 316 -2.85 -11.82 -4.91
C TYR A 316 -3.45 -12.57 -6.11
N LEU A 317 -4.47 -13.38 -5.89
CA LEU A 317 -5.08 -14.19 -6.95
C LEU A 317 -5.80 -13.34 -8.01
N VAL A 318 -6.53 -12.29 -7.60
CA VAL A 318 -7.12 -11.37 -8.59
C VAL A 318 -6.05 -10.61 -9.37
N SER A 319 -4.96 -10.20 -8.72
CA SER A 319 -3.85 -9.52 -9.38
C SER A 319 -3.11 -10.43 -10.37
N LYS A 320 -2.96 -11.72 -10.02
CA LYS A 320 -2.42 -12.73 -10.94
C LYS A 320 -3.29 -12.86 -12.19
N TYR A 321 -4.62 -12.96 -12.00
CA TYR A 321 -5.55 -12.99 -13.14
C TYR A 321 -5.43 -11.76 -14.04
N ILE A 322 -5.37 -10.56 -13.45
CA ILE A 322 -5.24 -9.30 -14.19
C ILE A 322 -3.97 -9.31 -15.05
N LYS A 323 -2.84 -9.68 -14.47
CA LYS A 323 -1.55 -9.80 -15.17
C LYS A 323 -1.61 -10.75 -16.36
N GLU A 324 -2.30 -11.89 -16.20
CA GLU A 324 -2.31 -12.98 -17.19
C GLU A 324 -3.34 -12.76 -18.30
N ASN A 325 -4.38 -11.92 -18.08
CA ASN A 325 -5.54 -11.83 -18.96
C ASN A 325 -5.85 -10.42 -19.48
N THR A 326 -5.10 -9.40 -19.06
CA THR A 326 -5.34 -8.00 -19.46
C THR A 326 -4.04 -7.21 -19.61
N ASP A 327 -4.13 -6.05 -20.25
CA ASP A 327 -3.03 -5.09 -20.37
C ASP A 327 -3.01 -4.05 -19.25
N CYS A 328 -3.95 -4.11 -18.31
CA CYS A 328 -3.99 -3.22 -17.16
C CYS A 328 -2.69 -3.30 -16.35
N LYS A 329 -2.13 -2.13 -16.03
CA LYS A 329 -0.93 -2.01 -15.16
C LYS A 329 -1.22 -1.22 -13.89
N VAL A 330 -2.21 -0.33 -13.92
CA VAL A 330 -2.62 0.52 -12.80
C VAL A 330 -3.95 0.04 -12.25
N ILE A 331 -3.99 -0.28 -10.95
CA ILE A 331 -5.15 -0.89 -10.31
C ILE A 331 -5.62 -0.03 -9.13
N PHE A 332 -6.77 0.60 -9.27
CA PHE A 332 -7.42 1.32 -8.19
C PHE A 332 -8.12 0.36 -7.23
N ASN A 333 -8.05 0.66 -5.94
CA ASN A 333 -8.74 -0.08 -4.89
C ASN A 333 -9.26 0.84 -3.77
N GLY A 334 -10.02 0.26 -2.83
CA GLY A 334 -10.61 0.96 -1.70
C GLY A 334 -9.84 0.86 -0.39
N ASP A 335 -8.60 0.39 -0.42
CA ASP A 335 -7.81 0.16 0.80
C ASP A 335 -7.52 1.47 1.56
N GLY A 336 -7.44 1.38 2.88
CA GLY A 336 -7.28 2.52 3.80
C GLY A 336 -8.59 3.20 4.22
N SER A 337 -9.72 2.89 3.58
CA SER A 337 -11.01 3.49 3.91
C SER A 337 -11.48 3.14 5.32
N ASP A 338 -11.24 1.93 5.78
CA ASP A 338 -11.71 1.47 7.09
C ASP A 338 -11.00 2.16 8.24
N GLU A 339 -9.71 2.39 8.08
CA GLU A 339 -8.85 3.07 9.05
C GLU A 339 -9.18 4.55 9.12
N VAL A 340 -9.25 5.20 7.96
CA VAL A 340 -9.49 6.65 7.86
C VAL A 340 -10.93 7.01 8.23
N CYS A 341 -11.91 6.23 7.72
CA CYS A 341 -13.33 6.56 7.85
C CYS A 341 -14.05 5.80 8.97
N CYS A 342 -13.32 5.21 9.91
CA CYS A 342 -13.87 4.45 11.05
C CYS A 342 -14.81 3.32 10.60
N GLY A 343 -14.38 2.53 9.61
CA GLY A 343 -15.24 1.53 8.98
C GLY A 343 -15.26 0.14 9.64
N TYR A 344 -14.35 -0.16 10.55
CA TYR A 344 -14.32 -1.45 11.23
C TYR A 344 -15.45 -1.61 12.23
N LEU A 345 -16.18 -2.75 12.17
CA LEU A 345 -17.37 -2.96 13.01
C LEU A 345 -17.08 -2.95 14.51
N TYR A 346 -15.88 -3.35 14.94
CA TYR A 346 -15.50 -3.34 16.36
C TYR A 346 -15.43 -1.91 16.94
N LEU A 347 -15.24 -0.88 16.10
CA LEU A 347 -15.23 0.52 16.52
C LEU A 347 -16.58 0.97 17.10
N ARG A 348 -17.67 0.23 16.83
CA ARG A 348 -18.96 0.43 17.50
C ARG A 348 -18.87 0.30 19.02
N ASN A 349 -17.95 -0.54 19.49
CA ASN A 349 -17.75 -0.84 20.91
C ASN A 349 -16.82 0.17 21.59
N ALA A 350 -16.38 1.24 20.91
CA ALA A 350 -15.59 2.30 21.50
C ALA A 350 -16.34 2.94 22.69
N PRO A 351 -15.71 3.07 23.88
CA PRO A 351 -16.37 3.59 25.07
C PRO A 351 -16.89 5.03 24.91
N ASN A 352 -16.24 5.82 24.10
CA ASN A 352 -16.60 7.20 23.76
C ASN A 352 -15.95 7.63 22.45
N SER A 353 -16.31 8.82 21.95
CA SER A 353 -15.82 9.38 20.69
C SER A 353 -14.29 9.62 20.69
N ASN A 354 -13.71 10.02 21.81
CA ASN A 354 -12.26 10.23 21.91
C ASN A 354 -11.49 8.93 21.73
N GLU A 355 -11.94 7.84 22.37
CA GLU A 355 -11.31 6.52 22.19
C GLU A 355 -11.45 6.02 20.75
N LEU A 356 -12.58 6.26 20.09
CA LEU A 356 -12.76 5.97 18.67
C LEU A 356 -11.76 6.75 17.81
N GLN A 357 -11.58 8.04 18.08
CA GLN A 357 -10.61 8.89 17.37
C GLN A 357 -9.18 8.38 17.54
N LEU A 358 -8.77 8.10 18.79
CA LEU A 358 -7.43 7.58 19.09
C LEU A 358 -7.15 6.25 18.39
N GLU A 359 -8.14 5.37 18.32
CA GLU A 359 -7.99 4.10 17.59
C GLU A 359 -7.88 4.31 16.10
N SER A 360 -8.70 5.18 15.49
CA SER A 360 -8.58 5.53 14.07
C SER A 360 -7.20 6.12 13.72
N GLU A 361 -6.67 6.99 14.57
CA GLU A 361 -5.34 7.55 14.42
C GLU A 361 -4.23 6.49 14.50
N LYS A 362 -4.37 5.54 15.44
CA LYS A 362 -3.47 4.40 15.56
C LYS A 362 -3.49 3.56 14.30
N LEU A 363 -4.68 3.18 13.82
CA LEU A 363 -4.87 2.41 12.61
C LEU A 363 -4.22 3.07 11.40
N VAL A 364 -4.40 4.39 11.21
CA VAL A 364 -3.77 5.15 10.14
C VAL A 364 -2.25 5.18 10.28
N LYS A 365 -1.71 5.29 11.49
CA LYS A 365 -0.25 5.25 11.72
C LYS A 365 0.36 3.87 11.43
N GLU A 366 -0.40 2.80 11.61
CA GLU A 366 0.05 1.41 11.46
C GLU A 366 -0.31 0.80 10.09
N LEU A 367 -1.02 1.52 9.22
CA LEU A 367 -1.44 1.07 7.88
C LEU A 367 -0.33 0.38 7.09
N HIS A 368 0.88 0.95 7.14
CA HIS A 368 2.04 0.48 6.39
C HIS A 368 2.56 -0.90 6.83
N ILE A 369 2.10 -1.40 7.97
CA ILE A 369 2.44 -2.72 8.52
C ILE A 369 1.41 -3.78 8.10
N TYR A 370 0.15 -3.37 7.90
CA TYR A 370 -0.98 -4.29 7.69
C TYR A 370 -1.69 -4.06 6.34
N ASP A 371 -2.62 -3.11 6.28
CA ASP A 371 -3.52 -2.98 5.14
C ASP A 371 -2.82 -2.48 3.88
N VAL A 372 -1.99 -1.45 3.99
CA VAL A 372 -1.20 -0.93 2.87
C VAL A 372 -0.10 -1.89 2.45
N LEU A 373 0.55 -2.58 3.41
CA LEU A 373 1.51 -3.64 3.10
C LEU A 373 0.84 -4.71 2.24
N ARG A 374 -0.34 -5.17 2.64
CA ARG A 374 -1.14 -6.14 1.91
C ARG A 374 -1.47 -5.66 0.50
N SER A 375 -1.99 -4.42 0.40
CA SER A 375 -2.38 -3.81 -0.88
C SER A 375 -1.19 -3.70 -1.83
N ASP A 376 -0.08 -3.10 -1.40
CA ASP A 376 1.13 -2.93 -2.22
C ASP A 376 1.69 -4.29 -2.66
N ARG A 377 1.98 -5.19 -1.70
CA ARG A 377 2.71 -6.42 -1.95
C ARG A 377 1.94 -7.43 -2.80
N SER A 378 0.64 -7.60 -2.54
CA SER A 378 -0.19 -8.54 -3.30
C SER A 378 -0.34 -8.12 -4.75
N ILE A 379 -0.42 -6.82 -5.02
CA ILE A 379 -0.59 -6.27 -6.36
C ILE A 379 0.76 -6.20 -7.08
N SER A 380 1.80 -5.67 -6.42
CA SER A 380 3.13 -5.51 -7.03
C SER A 380 3.83 -6.84 -7.33
N SER A 381 3.55 -7.90 -6.56
CA SER A 381 4.10 -9.24 -6.83
C SER A 381 3.66 -9.81 -8.20
N ASN A 382 2.69 -9.17 -8.83
CA ASN A 382 2.22 -9.48 -10.17
C ASN A 382 2.63 -8.42 -11.22
N GLY A 383 3.55 -7.49 -10.89
CA GLY A 383 3.99 -6.45 -11.82
C GLY A 383 2.89 -5.44 -12.13
N LEU A 384 2.06 -5.11 -11.15
CA LEU A 384 0.98 -4.14 -11.24
C LEU A 384 1.20 -3.00 -10.23
N GLU A 385 0.51 -1.88 -10.42
CA GLU A 385 0.56 -0.73 -9.52
C GLU A 385 -0.75 -0.50 -8.80
N ALA A 386 -0.74 -0.57 -7.45
CA ALA A 386 -1.89 -0.17 -6.64
C ALA A 386 -2.03 1.34 -6.53
N ARG A 387 -3.26 1.85 -6.66
CA ARG A 387 -3.64 3.23 -6.38
C ARG A 387 -4.74 3.26 -5.32
N THR A 388 -4.43 3.95 -4.20
CA THR A 388 -5.22 3.96 -2.96
C THR A 388 -5.72 5.38 -2.65
N PRO A 389 -6.81 5.87 -3.29
CA PRO A 389 -7.27 7.25 -3.14
C PRO A 389 -7.67 7.64 -1.70
N PHE A 390 -8.18 6.70 -0.89
CA PHE A 390 -8.51 6.96 0.51
C PHE A 390 -7.30 7.35 1.35
N LEU A 391 -6.10 7.04 0.90
CA LEU A 391 -4.84 7.41 1.55
C LEU A 391 -4.24 8.71 1.00
N ASP A 392 -5.05 9.51 0.36
CA ASP A 392 -4.66 10.85 -0.06
C ASP A 392 -4.34 11.75 1.14
N LYS A 393 -3.18 12.43 1.09
CA LYS A 393 -2.70 13.29 2.17
C LYS A 393 -3.74 14.33 2.62
N LYS A 394 -4.42 14.97 1.65
CA LYS A 394 -5.46 15.99 1.90
C LYS A 394 -6.72 15.37 2.47
N PHE A 395 -7.18 14.26 1.89
CA PHE A 395 -8.37 13.54 2.34
C PHE A 395 -8.20 13.00 3.77
N VAL A 396 -7.08 12.29 4.04
CA VAL A 396 -6.80 11.74 5.37
C VAL A 396 -6.73 12.84 6.43
N LYS A 397 -5.98 13.92 6.15
CA LYS A 397 -5.86 15.06 7.07
C LYS A 397 -7.23 15.67 7.40
N TYR A 398 -8.05 15.88 6.38
CA TYR A 398 -9.39 16.42 6.56
C TYR A 398 -10.31 15.47 7.34
N TYR A 399 -10.38 14.21 6.93
CA TYR A 399 -11.29 13.24 7.57
C TYR A 399 -10.94 13.01 9.05
N LEU A 400 -9.66 12.93 9.38
CA LEU A 400 -9.22 12.83 10.77
C LEU A 400 -9.56 14.09 11.60
N SER A 401 -9.60 15.27 10.99
CA SER A 401 -9.97 16.53 11.67
C SER A 401 -11.47 16.67 11.95
N ILE A 402 -12.33 15.86 11.34
CA ILE A 402 -13.77 15.88 11.61
C ILE A 402 -14.01 15.50 13.08
N PRO A 403 -14.90 16.22 13.81
CA PRO A 403 -15.26 15.90 15.19
C PRO A 403 -15.62 14.42 15.37
N ALA A 404 -15.04 13.78 16.36
CA ALA A 404 -15.19 12.34 16.58
C ALA A 404 -16.63 11.90 16.80
N GLU A 405 -17.47 12.78 17.41
CA GLU A 405 -18.89 12.54 17.67
C GLU A 405 -19.69 12.30 16.40
N LEU A 406 -19.30 12.96 15.29
CA LEU A 406 -19.94 12.79 13.99
C LEU A 406 -19.58 11.45 13.32
N LYS A 407 -18.44 10.86 13.68
CA LYS A 407 -17.95 9.58 13.16
C LYS A 407 -18.47 8.36 13.91
N THR A 408 -19.06 8.54 15.11
CA THR A 408 -19.61 7.44 15.91
C THR A 408 -20.86 6.82 15.27
N PHE A 409 -21.00 5.51 15.39
CA PHE A 409 -22.15 4.75 14.87
C PHE A 409 -22.71 3.70 15.87
N ASN A 410 -22.45 3.91 17.16
CA ASN A 410 -22.92 3.06 18.27
C ASN A 410 -24.37 3.35 18.71
N SER A 411 -24.96 4.44 18.24
CA SER A 411 -26.32 4.88 18.58
C SER A 411 -27.05 5.44 17.34
N ASN A 412 -28.37 5.64 17.45
CA ASN A 412 -29.20 6.38 16.48
C ASN A 412 -29.33 5.78 15.07
N ASN A 413 -29.38 4.46 14.93
CA ASN A 413 -29.55 3.78 13.64
C ASN A 413 -28.44 4.08 12.59
N LYS A 414 -27.34 4.72 12.98
CA LYS A 414 -26.18 4.92 12.10
C LYS A 414 -25.47 3.61 11.83
N ILE A 415 -24.97 3.46 10.63
CA ILE A 415 -24.08 2.36 10.24
C ILE A 415 -22.65 2.90 10.07
N GLU A 416 -21.69 2.00 9.94
CA GLU A 416 -20.29 2.38 9.73
C GLU A 416 -20.14 3.30 8.50
N LYS A 417 -19.23 4.27 8.57
CA LYS A 417 -18.94 5.26 7.52
C LYS A 417 -20.15 6.14 7.12
N ASP A 418 -21.04 6.46 8.08
CA ASP A 418 -22.26 7.22 7.82
C ASP A 418 -22.01 8.54 7.06
N LEU A 419 -20.99 9.31 7.44
CA LEU A 419 -20.62 10.54 6.75
C LEU A 419 -20.19 10.31 5.29
N LEU A 420 -19.37 9.26 5.03
CA LEU A 420 -18.96 8.91 3.68
C LEU A 420 -20.16 8.52 2.82
N ARG A 421 -21.09 7.73 3.35
CA ARG A 421 -22.32 7.32 2.66
C ARG A 421 -23.18 8.52 2.33
N LYS A 422 -23.45 9.39 3.31
CA LYS A 422 -24.23 10.62 3.11
C LYS A 422 -23.61 11.56 2.08
N ALA A 423 -22.29 11.70 2.07
CA ALA A 423 -21.59 12.55 1.11
C ALA A 423 -21.84 12.15 -0.37
N PHE A 424 -22.18 10.89 -0.60
CA PHE A 424 -22.43 10.34 -1.94
C PHE A 424 -23.88 9.86 -2.16
N ASP A 425 -24.84 10.20 -1.27
CA ASP A 425 -26.25 9.78 -1.37
C ASP A 425 -27.07 10.69 -2.31
N ASP A 426 -26.62 10.78 -3.54
CA ASP A 426 -27.30 11.55 -4.61
C ASP A 426 -27.70 10.71 -5.82
N ASN A 427 -27.61 9.39 -5.72
CA ASN A 427 -27.87 8.41 -6.79
C ASN A 427 -26.98 8.57 -8.03
N THR A 428 -25.93 9.39 -7.99
CA THR A 428 -25.06 9.63 -9.17
C THR A 428 -23.84 8.72 -9.20
N PHE A 429 -23.40 8.21 -8.04
CA PHE A 429 -22.21 7.39 -7.94
C PHE A 429 -22.51 5.92 -7.70
N LEU A 430 -23.48 5.58 -6.86
CA LEU A 430 -23.82 4.20 -6.53
C LEU A 430 -25.34 4.00 -6.43
N PRO A 431 -25.84 2.77 -6.72
CA PRO A 431 -27.18 2.38 -6.34
C PRO A 431 -27.34 2.42 -4.82
N LYS A 432 -28.53 2.81 -4.32
CA LYS A 432 -28.79 2.89 -2.87
C LYS A 432 -28.54 1.60 -2.13
N ASP A 433 -28.89 0.46 -2.73
CA ASP A 433 -28.69 -0.86 -2.13
C ASP A 433 -27.21 -1.22 -1.90
N VAL A 434 -26.30 -0.65 -2.70
CA VAL A 434 -24.86 -0.78 -2.53
C VAL A 434 -24.33 0.29 -1.57
N LEU A 435 -24.75 1.55 -1.75
CA LEU A 435 -24.31 2.67 -0.92
C LEU A 435 -24.64 2.44 0.57
N TRP A 436 -25.80 1.86 0.87
CA TRP A 436 -26.27 1.60 2.23
C TRP A 436 -26.17 0.13 2.65
N ARG A 437 -25.46 -0.70 1.87
CA ARG A 437 -25.13 -2.07 2.23
C ARG A 437 -24.31 -2.11 3.53
N ARG A 438 -24.73 -2.94 4.50
CA ARG A 438 -23.93 -3.18 5.71
C ARG A 438 -22.62 -3.86 5.35
N LYS A 439 -21.57 -3.49 6.07
CA LYS A 439 -20.22 -4.03 5.85
C LYS A 439 -20.17 -5.53 6.08
N VAL A 440 -19.51 -6.21 5.15
CA VAL A 440 -19.01 -7.59 5.27
C VAL A 440 -17.49 -7.51 5.10
N ALA A 441 -16.74 -8.19 5.97
CA ALA A 441 -15.28 -8.24 5.82
C ALA A 441 -14.92 -8.95 4.51
N PHE A 442 -13.87 -8.50 3.83
CA PHE A 442 -13.45 -9.09 2.54
C PHE A 442 -13.21 -10.60 2.64
N SER A 443 -12.54 -11.06 3.72
CA SER A 443 -12.32 -12.49 3.97
C SER A 443 -13.61 -13.33 4.08
N ASP A 444 -14.72 -12.70 4.47
CA ASP A 444 -16.03 -13.36 4.56
C ASP A 444 -16.84 -13.17 3.26
N GLY A 445 -16.71 -12.02 2.61
CA GLY A 445 -17.40 -11.69 1.36
C GLY A 445 -16.97 -12.55 0.18
N VAL A 446 -15.69 -12.93 0.10
CA VAL A 446 -15.14 -13.83 -0.94
C VAL A 446 -15.54 -15.29 -0.74
N SER A 447 -15.98 -15.67 0.46
CA SER A 447 -16.38 -17.04 0.79
C SER A 447 -17.87 -17.31 0.50
N SER A 448 -18.27 -18.60 0.53
CA SER A 448 -19.67 -18.96 0.38
C SER A 448 -20.46 -18.65 1.66
N GLN A 449 -21.78 -18.46 1.54
CA GLN A 449 -22.67 -18.30 2.71
C GLN A 449 -22.68 -19.53 3.64
N LYS A 450 -22.26 -20.70 3.14
CA LYS A 450 -22.27 -21.97 3.89
C LYS A 450 -21.02 -22.15 4.76
N LYS A 451 -19.86 -21.62 4.33
CA LYS A 451 -18.59 -21.84 5.00
C LYS A 451 -17.67 -20.62 4.80
N SER A 452 -17.33 -19.97 5.90
CA SER A 452 -16.41 -18.83 5.85
C SER A 452 -14.98 -19.26 5.54
N TRP A 453 -14.20 -18.38 4.91
CA TRP A 453 -12.78 -18.60 4.62
C TRP A 453 -11.98 -18.97 5.88
N HIS A 454 -12.28 -18.34 6.99
CA HIS A 454 -11.71 -18.66 8.29
C HIS A 454 -11.87 -20.14 8.67
N LYS A 455 -13.08 -20.72 8.50
CA LYS A 455 -13.31 -22.15 8.78
C LYS A 455 -12.55 -23.07 7.82
N ILE A 456 -12.48 -22.70 6.55
CA ILE A 456 -11.75 -23.48 5.53
C ILE A 456 -10.28 -23.59 5.93
N ILE A 457 -9.66 -22.47 6.30
CA ILE A 457 -8.26 -22.46 6.74
C ILE A 457 -8.08 -23.27 8.03
N GLN A 458 -8.95 -23.10 9.02
CA GLN A 458 -8.82 -23.84 10.28
C GLN A 458 -8.85 -25.36 10.06
N GLU A 459 -9.82 -25.86 9.29
CA GLU A 459 -9.91 -27.28 8.98
C GLU A 459 -8.68 -27.79 8.21
N TYR A 460 -8.13 -26.98 7.30
CA TYR A 460 -6.93 -27.32 6.57
C TYR A 460 -5.69 -27.38 7.49
N VAL A 461 -5.55 -26.42 8.37
CA VAL A 461 -4.40 -26.32 9.28
C VAL A 461 -4.46 -27.38 10.38
N ASP A 462 -5.67 -27.75 10.87
CA ASP A 462 -5.83 -28.82 11.86
C ASP A 462 -5.32 -30.17 11.35
N GLN A 463 -5.36 -30.41 10.04
CA GLN A 463 -4.77 -31.61 9.41
C GLN A 463 -3.23 -31.55 9.31
N LYS A 464 -2.64 -30.35 9.37
CA LYS A 464 -1.18 -30.14 9.19
C LYS A 464 -0.42 -29.94 10.50
N ILE A 465 -1.05 -29.36 11.50
CA ILE A 465 -0.44 -28.98 12.77
C ILE A 465 -1.08 -29.78 13.92
N THR A 466 -0.29 -30.63 14.54
CA THR A 466 -0.73 -31.40 15.71
C THR A 466 -0.84 -30.52 16.96
N ASP A 467 -1.69 -30.91 17.93
CA ASP A 467 -1.80 -30.20 19.22
C ASP A 467 -0.46 -30.19 19.98
N ARG A 468 0.31 -31.29 19.90
CA ARG A 468 1.64 -31.39 20.51
C ARG A 468 2.63 -30.42 19.89
N GLU A 469 2.60 -30.25 18.57
CA GLU A 469 3.46 -29.28 17.88
C GLU A 469 3.08 -27.86 18.28
N PHE A 470 1.79 -27.53 18.24
CA PHE A 470 1.29 -26.22 18.62
C PHE A 470 1.57 -25.85 20.08
N SER A 471 1.51 -26.80 20.99
CA SER A 471 1.79 -26.55 22.42
C SER A 471 3.21 -26.04 22.71
N ASN A 472 4.15 -26.24 21.77
CA ASN A 472 5.52 -25.72 21.89
C ASN A 472 5.67 -24.28 21.36
N ALA A 473 4.63 -23.67 20.78
CA ALA A 473 4.69 -22.34 20.21
C ALA A 473 5.24 -21.26 21.16
N PRO A 474 4.87 -21.20 22.46
CA PRO A 474 5.41 -20.16 23.35
C PRO A 474 6.92 -20.22 23.54
N SER A 475 7.51 -21.42 23.52
CA SER A 475 8.96 -21.60 23.68
C SER A 475 9.73 -21.37 22.38
N LEU A 476 9.16 -21.76 21.23
CA LEU A 476 9.81 -21.65 19.92
C LEU A 476 9.65 -20.26 19.30
N MET A 477 8.54 -19.57 19.56
CA MET A 477 8.14 -18.32 18.95
C MET A 477 7.69 -17.29 20.01
N PRO A 478 8.61 -16.81 20.88
CA PRO A 478 8.23 -15.89 21.97
C PRO A 478 7.79 -14.51 21.51
N HIS A 479 8.31 -14.02 20.36
CA HIS A 479 7.85 -12.78 19.73
C HIS A 479 6.60 -13.05 18.92
N CYS A 480 5.51 -12.31 19.15
CA CYS A 480 4.21 -12.55 18.52
C CYS A 480 3.82 -14.04 18.63
N THR A 481 3.77 -14.55 19.86
CA THR A 481 3.42 -15.95 20.11
C THR A 481 2.09 -16.31 19.44
N PRO A 482 2.07 -17.33 18.58
CA PRO A 482 0.84 -17.73 17.89
C PRO A 482 -0.27 -18.15 18.87
N LEU A 483 -1.47 -17.59 18.71
CA LEU A 483 -2.64 -17.88 19.54
C LEU A 483 -3.54 -18.97 18.95
N LEU A 484 -3.39 -19.27 17.66
CA LEU A 484 -4.16 -20.27 16.91
C LEU A 484 -3.20 -21.16 16.11
N LYS A 485 -3.59 -22.39 15.80
CA LYS A 485 -2.82 -23.24 14.89
C LYS A 485 -2.58 -22.59 13.52
N GLU A 486 -3.52 -21.77 13.03
CA GLU A 486 -3.38 -20.99 11.82
C GLU A 486 -2.24 -19.97 11.92
N SER A 487 -2.21 -19.16 12.97
CA SER A 487 -1.10 -18.20 13.18
C SER A 487 0.24 -18.91 13.36
N TYR A 488 0.25 -20.10 13.97
CA TYR A 488 1.45 -20.94 14.07
C TYR A 488 1.90 -21.45 12.70
N TYR A 489 0.97 -21.90 11.86
CA TYR A 489 1.24 -22.37 10.50
C TYR A 489 1.84 -21.25 9.64
N TYR A 490 1.26 -20.06 9.65
CA TYR A 490 1.78 -18.91 8.91
C TYR A 490 3.17 -18.49 9.42
N ARG A 491 3.35 -18.48 10.74
CA ARG A 491 4.65 -18.16 11.32
C ARG A 491 5.72 -19.18 10.93
N LYS A 492 5.40 -20.46 10.91
CA LYS A 492 6.32 -21.52 10.50
C LYS A 492 6.75 -21.35 9.04
N ILE A 493 5.83 -21.04 8.14
CA ILE A 493 6.15 -20.73 6.74
C ILE A 493 7.05 -19.50 6.65
N PHE A 494 6.70 -18.44 7.38
CA PHE A 494 7.48 -17.21 7.40
C PHE A 494 8.92 -17.43 7.85
N GLU A 495 9.15 -18.19 8.93
CA GLU A 495 10.50 -18.48 9.43
C GLU A 495 11.35 -19.30 8.42
N ASN A 496 10.73 -20.11 7.58
CA ASN A 496 11.45 -20.82 6.52
C ASN A 496 12.01 -19.85 5.45
N PHE A 497 11.26 -18.79 5.12
CA PHE A 497 11.69 -17.79 4.14
C PHE A 497 12.55 -16.69 4.75
N PHE A 498 12.26 -16.30 5.99
CA PHE A 498 12.78 -15.13 6.67
C PHE A 498 13.33 -15.49 8.05
N PRO A 499 14.37 -16.34 8.13
CA PRO A 499 14.91 -16.77 9.42
C PRO A 499 15.38 -15.56 10.23
N ASN A 500 15.07 -15.56 11.55
CA ASN A 500 15.41 -14.51 12.51
C ASN A 500 14.77 -13.13 12.23
N SER A 501 13.84 -13.01 11.27
CA SER A 501 13.25 -11.74 10.85
C SER A 501 11.85 -11.50 11.42
N ALA A 502 11.44 -12.22 12.43
CA ALA A 502 10.11 -12.14 13.03
C ALA A 502 9.70 -10.72 13.46
N LYS A 503 10.67 -9.91 13.89
CA LYS A 503 10.47 -8.53 14.34
C LYS A 503 10.05 -7.56 13.22
N LEU A 504 10.08 -7.98 11.94
CA LEU A 504 9.47 -7.23 10.84
C LEU A 504 7.98 -6.95 11.08
N ILE A 505 7.31 -7.84 11.82
CA ILE A 505 5.94 -7.65 12.29
C ILE A 505 6.00 -7.34 13.78
N PRO A 506 5.72 -6.10 14.20
CA PRO A 506 5.91 -5.68 15.59
C PRO A 506 4.89 -6.32 16.55
N HIS A 507 3.65 -6.54 16.11
CA HIS A 507 2.57 -7.21 16.83
C HIS A 507 1.51 -7.73 15.86
N PHE A 508 0.64 -8.63 16.30
CA PHE A 508 -0.52 -9.03 15.51
C PHE A 508 -1.56 -7.91 15.44
N TRP A 509 -2.18 -7.74 14.28
CA TRP A 509 -3.35 -6.90 14.17
C TRP A 509 -4.52 -7.53 14.94
N MET A 510 -5.08 -6.79 15.87
CA MET A 510 -6.21 -7.24 16.70
C MET A 510 -7.19 -6.11 16.92
N PRO A 511 -8.51 -6.37 16.86
CA PRO A 511 -9.52 -5.40 17.29
C PRO A 511 -9.26 -4.97 18.74
N LYS A 512 -9.32 -3.66 19.01
CA LYS A 512 -9.12 -3.12 20.36
C LYS A 512 -10.27 -3.49 21.31
N TRP A 513 -11.47 -3.55 20.78
CA TRP A 513 -12.70 -3.89 21.55
C TRP A 513 -13.38 -5.09 20.90
N SER A 514 -13.74 -6.08 21.72
CA SER A 514 -14.49 -7.29 21.33
C SER A 514 -15.99 -7.15 21.56
#